data_2a5b3df92e2cc43ce9e426f136812941
#
_entry.id   2a5b3df92e2cc43ce9e426f136812941
#
_cell.length_a   1.000
_cell.length_b   1.000
_cell.length_c   1.000
_cell.angle_alpha   90.00
_cell.angle_beta   90.00
_cell.angle_gamma   90.00
#
_symmetry.space_group_name_H-M   'P 1'
#
loop_
_entity.id
_entity.type
_entity.pdbx_description
1 polymer ?
#
loop_
_entity_poly.entity_id
_entity_poly.type
_entity_poly.pdbx_seq_one_letter_code
_entity_poly.pdbx_strand_id
1 'polypeptide(L)'
;MRKKGACCVEQSIEELKQRLFEATRRVRKSRSHRPLPEGITPAEGFVLMSISQLMSDGKRVRSGDIAKRGHNTPSATSQALRSLEEKGFITRHRDEGDSRGVTVRLTELGWKYEQMNRRMHDRRLEDLLEFLGADDAREFARIAERLSDFESTHPWSAYVEGPRELKGDSTRKEPSQEAFAGSSSGEGGERCE
;
A
#
# COMPACT_ATOMS: atom_id res chain seq x y z
N MET A 1 53.67 -20.46 4.93
CA MET A 1 52.42 -20.59 5.68
C MET A 1 52.07 -19.22 6.26
N ARG A 2 51.20 -18.45 5.60
CA ARG A 2 50.68 -17.19 6.14
C ARG A 2 49.21 -17.42 6.50
N LYS A 3 48.90 -17.45 7.80
CA LYS A 3 47.55 -17.45 8.34
C LYS A 3 46.93 -16.11 8.01
N LYS A 4 45.99 -16.07 7.07
CA LYS A 4 45.04 -14.94 6.94
C LYS A 4 44.12 -15.00 8.14
N GLY A 5 44.36 -14.14 9.14
CA GLY A 5 43.40 -13.87 10.22
C GLY A 5 42.16 -13.25 9.61
N ALA A 6 41.07 -13.96 9.65
CA ALA A 6 39.76 -13.44 9.37
C ALA A 6 39.40 -12.47 10.52
N CYS A 7 39.56 -11.18 10.28
CA CYS A 7 38.96 -10.15 11.11
C CYS A 7 37.48 -10.12 10.77
N CYS A 8 36.71 -11.09 11.31
CA CYS A 8 35.27 -10.98 11.39
C CYS A 8 35.00 -9.91 12.46
N VAL A 9 34.88 -8.66 12.06
CA VAL A 9 34.26 -7.62 12.87
C VAL A 9 32.81 -8.09 13.05
N GLU A 10 32.51 -8.61 14.21
CA GLU A 10 31.15 -8.96 14.64
C GLU A 10 30.38 -7.64 14.69
N GLN A 11 29.67 -7.33 13.61
CA GLN A 11 28.83 -6.13 13.56
C GLN A 11 27.78 -6.26 14.65
N SER A 12 27.68 -5.27 15.53
CA SER A 12 26.66 -5.27 16.56
C SER A 12 25.26 -5.30 15.92
N ILE A 13 24.30 -5.91 16.60
CA ILE A 13 22.90 -5.92 16.13
C ILE A 13 22.41 -4.50 15.88
N GLU A 14 22.88 -3.53 16.64
CA GLU A 14 22.52 -2.12 16.48
C GLU A 14 23.03 -1.51 15.17
N GLU A 15 24.27 -1.81 14.79
CA GLU A 15 24.82 -1.37 13.49
C GLU A 15 24.07 -2.00 12.33
N LEU A 16 23.69 -3.28 12.45
CA LEU A 16 22.89 -3.96 11.43
C LEU A 16 21.48 -3.37 11.30
N LYS A 17 20.83 -3.03 12.41
CA LYS A 17 19.53 -2.32 12.42
C LYS A 17 19.62 -0.99 11.67
N GLN A 18 20.62 -0.17 11.98
CA GLN A 18 20.80 1.12 11.32
C GLN A 18 21.02 0.97 9.82
N ARG A 19 21.91 0.07 9.41
CA ARG A 19 22.19 -0.20 7.99
C ARG A 19 20.95 -0.67 7.25
N LEU A 20 20.20 -1.60 7.85
CA LEU A 20 18.97 -2.13 7.26
C LEU A 20 17.89 -1.06 7.15
N PHE A 21 17.72 -0.24 8.20
CA PHE A 21 16.78 0.87 8.20
C PHE A 21 17.09 1.90 7.09
N GLU A 22 18.36 2.29 6.95
CA GLU A 22 18.77 3.23 5.91
C GLU A 22 18.58 2.65 4.51
N ALA A 23 18.98 1.40 4.30
CA ALA A 23 18.83 0.74 3.00
C ALA A 23 17.36 0.62 2.60
N THR A 24 16.49 0.16 3.50
CA THR A 24 15.05 0.03 3.24
C THR A 24 14.39 1.39 3.02
N ARG A 25 14.81 2.45 3.74
CA ARG A 25 14.34 3.82 3.52
C ARG A 25 14.71 4.34 2.13
N ARG A 26 15.94 4.10 1.66
CA ARG A 26 16.37 4.48 0.30
C ARG A 26 15.57 3.76 -0.77
N VAL A 27 15.37 2.45 -0.62
CA VAL A 27 14.55 1.65 -1.55
C VAL A 27 13.10 2.16 -1.59
N ARG A 28 12.51 2.45 -0.42
CA ARG A 28 11.15 2.99 -0.34
C ARG A 28 11.03 4.35 -1.03
N LYS A 29 11.98 5.25 -0.79
CA LYS A 29 12.03 6.57 -1.45
C LYS A 29 12.13 6.44 -2.98
N SER A 30 12.97 5.53 -3.48
CA SER A 30 13.09 5.28 -4.93
C SER A 30 11.78 4.77 -5.54
N ARG A 31 11.04 3.93 -4.81
CA ARG A 31 9.75 3.39 -5.28
C ARG A 31 8.63 4.44 -5.33
N SER A 32 8.68 5.49 -4.52
CA SER A 32 7.68 6.56 -4.53
C SER A 32 7.70 7.42 -5.81
N HIS A 33 8.79 7.36 -6.57
CA HIS A 33 8.94 8.05 -7.85
C HIS A 33 8.60 7.17 -9.06
N ARG A 34 7.86 6.07 -8.82
CA ARG A 34 7.43 5.21 -9.91
C ARG A 34 6.50 5.99 -10.85
N PRO A 35 6.80 6.04 -12.16
CA PRO A 35 5.89 6.64 -13.12
C PRO A 35 4.61 5.80 -13.17
N LEU A 36 3.49 6.46 -12.92
CA LEU A 36 2.17 5.91 -13.15
C LEU A 36 1.61 6.55 -14.41
N PRO A 37 0.76 5.87 -15.17
CA PRO A 37 0.03 6.49 -16.27
C PRO A 37 -0.73 7.71 -15.77
N GLU A 38 -0.87 8.68 -16.66
CA GLU A 38 -1.59 9.91 -16.36
C GLU A 38 -2.99 9.60 -15.84
N GLY A 39 -3.35 10.25 -14.76
CA GLY A 39 -4.66 10.08 -14.13
C GLY A 39 -4.82 8.86 -13.20
N ILE A 40 -3.81 8.01 -13.02
CA ILE A 40 -3.86 6.88 -12.08
C ILE A 40 -3.03 7.17 -10.82
N THR A 41 -3.66 7.12 -9.67
CA THR A 41 -2.98 7.22 -8.38
C THR A 41 -2.32 5.90 -7.96
N PRO A 42 -1.32 5.91 -7.06
CA PRO A 42 -0.72 4.68 -6.52
C PRO A 42 -1.73 3.71 -5.90
N ALA A 43 -2.74 4.23 -5.21
CA ALA A 43 -3.80 3.44 -4.59
C ALA A 43 -4.67 2.75 -5.65
N GLU A 44 -5.03 3.44 -6.72
CA GLU A 44 -5.78 2.89 -7.84
C GLU A 44 -4.99 1.83 -8.61
N GLY A 45 -3.71 2.08 -8.87
CA GLY A 45 -2.84 1.09 -9.50
C GLY A 45 -2.73 -0.19 -8.67
N PHE A 46 -2.67 -0.07 -7.35
CA PHE A 46 -2.70 -1.21 -6.44
C PHE A 46 -4.03 -1.98 -6.50
N VAL A 47 -5.16 -1.27 -6.56
CA VAL A 47 -6.49 -1.88 -6.69
C VAL A 47 -6.60 -2.65 -8.00
N LEU A 48 -6.17 -2.09 -9.13
CA LEU A 48 -6.17 -2.76 -10.44
C LEU A 48 -5.33 -4.05 -10.40
N MET A 49 -4.14 -4.01 -9.83
CA MET A 49 -3.29 -5.19 -9.65
C MET A 49 -3.98 -6.25 -8.77
N SER A 50 -4.61 -5.84 -7.68
CA SER A 50 -5.33 -6.76 -6.78
C SER A 50 -6.50 -7.44 -7.48
N ILE A 51 -7.26 -6.72 -8.30
CA ILE A 51 -8.35 -7.27 -9.10
C ILE A 51 -7.82 -8.31 -10.09
N SER A 52 -6.76 -7.98 -10.85
CA SER A 52 -6.14 -8.88 -11.82
C SER A 52 -5.69 -10.19 -11.17
N GLN A 53 -5.01 -10.12 -10.04
CA GLN A 53 -4.53 -11.29 -9.31
C GLN A 53 -5.68 -12.16 -8.79
N LEU A 54 -6.73 -11.56 -8.21
CA LEU A 54 -7.91 -12.29 -7.74
C LEU A 54 -8.67 -12.96 -8.89
N MET A 55 -8.75 -12.29 -10.05
CA MET A 55 -9.34 -12.88 -11.26
C MET A 55 -8.51 -14.05 -11.80
N SER A 56 -7.18 -13.95 -11.76
CA SER A 56 -6.27 -15.04 -12.17
C SER A 56 -6.40 -16.26 -11.26
N ASP A 57 -6.73 -16.08 -9.99
CA ASP A 57 -7.03 -17.14 -9.02
C ASP A 57 -8.42 -17.79 -9.25
N GLY A 58 -9.14 -17.41 -10.31
CA GLY A 58 -10.49 -17.91 -10.64
C GLY A 58 -11.58 -17.43 -9.68
N LYS A 59 -11.30 -16.42 -8.84
CA LYS A 59 -12.23 -15.92 -7.84
C LYS A 59 -13.15 -14.85 -8.39
N ARG A 60 -14.38 -14.81 -7.90
CA ARG A 60 -15.23 -13.63 -8.05
C ARG A 60 -14.68 -12.51 -7.18
N VAL A 61 -14.36 -11.37 -7.79
CA VAL A 61 -13.71 -10.26 -7.10
C VAL A 61 -14.77 -9.36 -6.47
N ARG A 62 -14.77 -9.26 -5.15
CA ARG A 62 -15.62 -8.37 -4.37
C ARG A 62 -14.79 -7.25 -3.73
N SER A 63 -15.41 -6.11 -3.43
CA SER A 63 -14.74 -4.97 -2.78
C SER A 63 -14.05 -5.37 -1.47
N GLY A 64 -14.66 -6.26 -0.69
CA GLY A 64 -14.10 -6.78 0.55
C GLY A 64 -12.82 -7.60 0.35
N ASP A 65 -12.73 -8.37 -0.74
CA ASP A 65 -11.54 -9.17 -1.06
C ASP A 65 -10.37 -8.27 -1.47
N ILE A 66 -10.67 -7.20 -2.21
CA ILE A 66 -9.68 -6.18 -2.60
C ILE A 66 -9.16 -5.45 -1.36
N ALA A 67 -10.05 -5.03 -0.44
CA ALA A 67 -9.67 -4.35 0.80
C ALA A 67 -8.77 -5.23 1.67
N LYS A 68 -9.14 -6.50 1.87
CA LYS A 68 -8.34 -7.48 2.64
C LYS A 68 -6.96 -7.68 2.05
N ARG A 69 -6.87 -7.85 0.72
CA ARG A 69 -5.59 -8.06 0.02
C ARG A 69 -4.68 -6.84 0.11
N GLY A 70 -5.26 -5.62 0.11
CA GLY A 70 -4.55 -4.36 0.13
C GLY A 70 -4.20 -3.82 1.49
N HIS A 71 -4.63 -4.47 2.55
CA HIS A 71 -4.59 -3.90 3.90
C HIS A 71 -5.15 -2.47 3.95
N ASN A 72 -6.11 -2.18 3.06
CA ASN A 72 -6.76 -0.89 2.94
C ASN A 72 -8.07 -0.88 3.73
N THR A 73 -8.49 0.32 4.14
CA THR A 73 -9.82 0.47 4.73
C THR A 73 -10.90 0.24 3.67
N PRO A 74 -12.08 -0.29 4.05
CA PRO A 74 -13.19 -0.45 3.13
C PRO A 74 -13.59 0.87 2.44
N SER A 75 -13.49 2.00 3.15
CA SER A 75 -13.78 3.34 2.62
C SER A 75 -12.80 3.74 1.52
N ALA A 76 -11.49 3.63 1.76
CA ALA A 76 -10.47 3.93 0.76
C ALA A 76 -10.59 3.04 -0.48
N THR A 77 -10.86 1.74 -0.29
CA THR A 77 -11.11 0.81 -1.40
C THR A 77 -12.34 1.22 -2.20
N SER A 78 -13.43 1.61 -1.54
CA SER A 78 -14.65 2.05 -2.22
C SER A 78 -14.46 3.33 -3.03
N GLN A 79 -13.67 4.29 -2.52
CA GLN A 79 -13.33 5.51 -3.24
C GLN A 79 -12.48 5.21 -4.49
N ALA A 80 -11.44 4.37 -4.35
CA ALA A 80 -10.59 3.97 -5.47
C ALA A 80 -11.39 3.22 -6.55
N LEU A 81 -12.31 2.32 -6.15
CA LEU A 81 -13.17 1.60 -7.09
C LEU A 81 -14.13 2.54 -7.83
N ARG A 82 -14.68 3.56 -7.16
CA ARG A 82 -15.54 4.56 -7.82
C ARG A 82 -14.76 5.33 -8.87
N SER A 83 -13.60 5.85 -8.50
CA SER A 83 -12.74 6.61 -9.41
C SER A 83 -12.29 5.76 -10.61
N LEU A 84 -11.93 4.50 -10.40
CA LEU A 84 -11.54 3.58 -11.48
C LEU A 84 -12.70 3.24 -12.44
N GLU A 85 -13.93 3.15 -11.93
CA GLU A 85 -15.13 2.97 -12.73
C GLU A 85 -15.43 4.21 -13.58
N GLU A 86 -15.37 5.41 -12.99
CA GLU A 86 -15.52 6.69 -13.69
C GLU A 86 -14.46 6.87 -14.79
N LYS A 87 -13.25 6.40 -14.57
CA LYS A 87 -12.14 6.38 -15.55
C LYS A 87 -12.25 5.25 -16.57
N GLY A 88 -13.21 4.35 -16.44
CA GLY A 88 -13.45 3.26 -17.37
C GLY A 88 -12.48 2.07 -17.26
N PHE A 89 -11.71 1.92 -16.19
CA PHE A 89 -10.79 0.80 -15.98
C PHE A 89 -11.47 -0.45 -15.44
N ILE A 90 -12.60 -0.30 -14.77
CA ILE A 90 -13.36 -1.40 -14.20
C ILE A 90 -14.86 -1.24 -14.49
N THR A 91 -15.59 -2.35 -14.36
CA THR A 91 -17.04 -2.38 -14.32
C THR A 91 -17.49 -3.07 -13.04
N ARG A 92 -18.68 -2.67 -12.54
CA ARG A 92 -19.34 -3.30 -11.40
C ARG A 92 -20.63 -3.95 -11.86
N HIS A 93 -20.83 -5.19 -11.47
CA HIS A 93 -22.01 -5.94 -11.78
C HIS A 93 -22.69 -6.41 -10.50
N ARG A 94 -23.99 -6.23 -10.40
CA ARG A 94 -24.78 -6.87 -9.34
C ARG A 94 -24.98 -8.32 -9.71
N ASP A 95 -24.72 -9.22 -8.78
CA ASP A 95 -25.00 -10.65 -8.98
C ASP A 95 -26.51 -10.86 -8.94
N GLU A 96 -27.08 -11.44 -9.99
CA GLU A 96 -28.52 -11.71 -10.11
C GLU A 96 -29.07 -12.68 -9.04
N GLY A 97 -28.17 -13.41 -8.36
CA GLY A 97 -28.55 -14.39 -7.30
C GLY A 97 -28.17 -13.97 -5.88
N ASP A 98 -27.43 -12.87 -5.68
CA ASP A 98 -27.03 -12.37 -4.36
C ASP A 98 -27.26 -10.86 -4.31
N SER A 99 -28.38 -10.46 -3.74
CA SER A 99 -28.80 -9.03 -3.63
C SER A 99 -27.77 -8.14 -2.86
N ARG A 100 -26.76 -8.75 -2.24
CA ARG A 100 -25.71 -8.07 -1.47
C ARG A 100 -24.34 -8.11 -2.15
N GLY A 101 -24.21 -8.80 -3.30
CA GLY A 101 -22.95 -9.03 -3.98
C GLY A 101 -22.73 -8.08 -5.16
N VAL A 102 -21.77 -7.17 -5.07
CA VAL A 102 -21.25 -6.43 -6.22
C VAL A 102 -19.91 -7.04 -6.61
N THR A 103 -19.84 -7.60 -7.82
CA THR A 103 -18.59 -8.07 -8.42
C THR A 103 -17.93 -7.00 -9.25
N VAL A 104 -16.61 -6.99 -9.23
CA VAL A 104 -15.76 -6.04 -9.96
C VAL A 104 -14.99 -6.79 -11.03
N ARG A 105 -14.93 -6.25 -12.24
CA ARG A 105 -14.16 -6.79 -13.36
C ARG A 105 -13.34 -5.70 -14.03
N LEU A 106 -12.18 -6.08 -14.56
CA LEU A 106 -11.40 -5.20 -15.42
C LEU A 106 -12.08 -5.05 -16.78
N THR A 107 -12.11 -3.83 -17.31
CA THR A 107 -12.46 -3.57 -18.70
C THR A 107 -11.27 -3.90 -19.63
N GLU A 108 -11.43 -3.76 -20.94
CA GLU A 108 -10.32 -3.88 -21.87
C GLU A 108 -9.19 -2.87 -21.55
N LEU A 109 -9.55 -1.63 -21.19
CA LEU A 109 -8.60 -0.61 -20.74
C LEU A 109 -7.88 -1.03 -19.45
N GLY A 110 -8.62 -1.57 -18.48
CA GLY A 110 -8.05 -2.09 -17.25
C GLY A 110 -7.06 -3.23 -17.48
N TRP A 111 -7.37 -4.15 -18.39
CA TRP A 111 -6.46 -5.22 -18.77
C TRP A 111 -5.21 -4.72 -19.51
N LYS A 112 -5.35 -3.77 -20.43
CA LYS A 112 -4.19 -3.13 -21.11
C LYS A 112 -3.26 -2.47 -20.10
N TYR A 113 -3.82 -1.74 -19.14
CA TYR A 113 -3.06 -1.13 -18.06
C TYR A 113 -2.31 -2.17 -17.23
N GLU A 114 -3.00 -3.22 -16.80
CA GLU A 114 -2.41 -4.25 -15.95
C GLU A 114 -1.30 -5.01 -16.65
N GLN A 115 -1.48 -5.38 -17.91
CA GLN A 115 -0.45 -6.03 -18.72
C GLN A 115 0.80 -5.16 -18.88
N MET A 116 0.62 -3.86 -19.19
CA MET A 116 1.73 -2.91 -19.27
C MET A 116 2.47 -2.83 -17.93
N ASN A 117 1.73 -2.72 -16.83
CA ASN A 117 2.24 -2.66 -15.48
C ASN A 117 3.04 -3.90 -15.10
N ARG A 118 2.52 -5.09 -15.42
CA ARG A 118 3.19 -6.38 -15.21
C ARG A 118 4.51 -6.46 -15.96
N ARG A 119 4.51 -6.15 -17.27
CA ARG A 119 5.75 -6.13 -18.08
C ARG A 119 6.80 -5.19 -17.53
N MET A 120 6.40 -4.01 -17.04
CA MET A 120 7.31 -3.06 -16.42
C MET A 120 7.90 -3.60 -15.11
N HIS A 121 7.10 -4.31 -14.32
CA HIS A 121 7.57 -4.96 -13.09
C HIS A 121 8.54 -6.11 -13.39
N ASP A 122 8.19 -6.97 -14.35
CA ASP A 122 9.01 -8.12 -14.72
C ASP A 122 10.37 -7.64 -15.21
N ARG A 123 10.38 -6.69 -16.16
CA ARG A 123 11.62 -6.10 -16.67
C ARG A 123 12.47 -5.47 -15.55
N ARG A 124 11.84 -4.72 -14.65
CA ARG A 124 12.57 -4.12 -13.52
C ARG A 124 13.14 -5.18 -12.58
N LEU A 125 12.45 -6.29 -12.40
CA LEU A 125 12.96 -7.42 -11.60
C LEU A 125 14.12 -8.09 -12.31
N GLU A 126 14.05 -8.30 -13.63
CA GLU A 126 15.14 -8.82 -14.44
C GLU A 126 16.39 -7.93 -14.32
N ASP A 127 16.26 -6.61 -14.53
CA ASP A 127 17.35 -5.65 -14.37
C ASP A 127 17.97 -5.72 -12.96
N LEU A 128 17.13 -5.89 -11.90
CA LEU A 128 17.61 -6.04 -10.53
C LEU A 128 18.42 -7.32 -10.34
N LEU A 129 17.93 -8.44 -10.87
CA LEU A 129 18.62 -9.74 -10.75
C LEU A 129 19.93 -9.74 -11.53
N GLU A 130 20.00 -9.11 -12.70
CA GLU A 130 21.23 -8.90 -13.45
C GLU A 130 22.22 -8.02 -12.67
N PHE A 131 21.74 -6.93 -12.07
CA PHE A 131 22.57 -6.04 -11.23
C PHE A 131 23.19 -6.76 -10.03
N LEU A 132 22.42 -7.62 -9.38
CA LEU A 132 22.89 -8.40 -8.22
C LEU A 132 23.87 -9.52 -8.62
N GLY A 133 23.72 -10.05 -9.81
CA GLY A 133 24.41 -11.29 -10.21
C GLY A 133 23.81 -12.54 -9.59
N ALA A 134 24.19 -13.69 -10.09
CA ALA A 134 23.52 -14.96 -9.79
C ALA A 134 23.59 -15.38 -8.30
N ASP A 135 24.70 -15.11 -7.63
CA ASP A 135 24.90 -15.55 -6.24
C ASP A 135 24.11 -14.69 -5.27
N ASP A 136 24.23 -13.35 -5.38
CA ASP A 136 23.47 -12.41 -4.53
C ASP A 136 21.98 -12.48 -4.81
N ALA A 137 21.56 -12.72 -6.06
CA ALA A 137 20.15 -12.89 -6.42
C ALA A 137 19.53 -14.11 -5.74
N ARG A 138 20.24 -15.25 -5.71
CA ARG A 138 19.79 -16.46 -5.00
C ARG A 138 19.72 -16.22 -3.48
N GLU A 139 20.74 -15.57 -2.92
CA GLU A 139 20.75 -15.24 -1.49
C GLU A 139 19.64 -14.25 -1.13
N PHE A 140 19.39 -13.24 -1.98
CA PHE A 140 18.29 -12.30 -1.80
C PHE A 140 16.93 -13.01 -1.82
N ALA A 141 16.70 -13.93 -2.76
CA ALA A 141 15.46 -14.72 -2.80
C ALA A 141 15.28 -15.54 -1.52
N ARG A 142 16.34 -16.25 -1.07
CA ARG A 142 16.32 -17.03 0.17
C ARG A 142 16.03 -16.16 1.40
N ILE A 143 16.62 -14.97 1.48
CA ILE A 143 16.36 -14.03 2.59
C ILE A 143 14.94 -13.50 2.53
N ALA A 144 14.42 -13.17 1.34
CA ALA A 144 13.05 -12.68 1.16
C ALA A 144 12.01 -13.74 1.57
N GLU A 145 12.24 -15.01 1.25
CA GLU A 145 11.38 -16.11 1.71
C GLU A 145 11.35 -16.20 3.24
N ARG A 146 12.52 -16.19 3.89
CA ARG A 146 12.61 -16.21 5.36
C ARG A 146 11.95 -14.99 6.01
N LEU A 147 12.06 -13.81 5.37
CA LEU A 147 11.36 -12.62 5.85
C LEU A 147 9.85 -12.79 5.75
N SER A 148 9.34 -13.39 4.67
CA SER A 148 7.91 -13.71 4.52
C SER A 148 7.42 -14.66 5.62
N ASP A 149 8.22 -15.68 5.96
CA ASP A 149 7.89 -16.60 7.06
C ASP A 149 7.86 -15.89 8.42
N PHE A 150 8.83 -14.99 8.65
CA PHE A 150 8.86 -14.17 9.86
C PHE A 150 7.60 -13.29 9.98
N GLU A 151 7.24 -12.56 8.93
CA GLU A 151 6.05 -11.69 8.92
C GLU A 151 4.76 -12.47 9.15
N SER A 152 4.66 -13.71 8.64
CA SER A 152 3.49 -14.57 8.84
C SER A 152 3.34 -15.07 10.28
N THR A 153 4.46 -15.25 10.99
CA THR A 153 4.50 -15.79 12.36
C THR A 153 4.60 -14.70 13.44
N HIS A 154 5.01 -13.48 13.08
CA HIS A 154 5.23 -12.35 13.98
C HIS A 154 4.41 -11.13 13.55
N PRO A 155 3.07 -11.15 13.75
CA PRO A 155 2.23 -10.04 13.34
C PRO A 155 2.55 -8.77 14.13
N TRP A 156 2.44 -7.62 13.47
CA TRP A 156 2.70 -6.30 14.11
C TRP A 156 1.91 -6.07 15.39
N SER A 157 0.74 -6.69 15.53
CA SER A 157 -0.06 -6.62 16.75
C SER A 157 0.64 -7.15 17.99
N ALA A 158 1.63 -8.04 17.84
CA ALA A 158 2.43 -8.57 18.95
C ALA A 158 3.44 -7.55 19.51
N TYR A 159 3.78 -6.51 18.74
CA TYR A 159 4.77 -5.50 19.11
C TYR A 159 4.15 -4.16 19.54
N VAL A 160 2.83 -4.06 19.53
CA VAL A 160 2.12 -2.85 19.96
C VAL A 160 1.99 -2.90 21.50
N GLU A 161 3.03 -2.45 22.18
CA GLU A 161 2.98 -2.11 23.59
C GLU A 161 2.54 -0.66 23.73
N GLY A 162 1.33 -0.43 24.20
CA GLY A 162 0.86 0.93 24.43
C GLY A 162 -0.52 0.96 25.09
N PRO A 163 -0.87 2.07 25.77
CA PRO A 163 -2.18 2.21 26.35
C PRO A 163 -3.25 2.04 25.27
N ARG A 164 -4.34 1.35 25.61
CA ARG A 164 -5.48 1.11 24.70
C ARG A 164 -6.06 2.38 24.08
N GLU A 165 -5.74 3.53 24.65
CA GLU A 165 -6.12 4.87 24.20
C GLU A 165 -5.51 5.30 22.85
N LEU A 166 -4.38 4.68 22.43
CA LEU A 166 -3.77 4.92 21.09
C LEU A 166 -4.37 4.05 20.00
N LYS A 167 -5.21 3.09 20.33
CA LYS A 167 -6.06 2.42 19.35
C LYS A 167 -7.17 3.38 19.02
N GLY A 168 -6.99 4.15 17.93
CA GLY A 168 -8.00 5.09 17.45
C GLY A 168 -9.37 4.41 17.42
N ASP A 169 -10.27 4.90 18.22
CA ASP A 169 -11.66 4.49 18.21
C ASP A 169 -12.25 4.92 16.88
N SER A 170 -12.31 4.00 15.95
CA SER A 170 -12.91 4.21 14.62
C SER A 170 -14.42 4.46 14.68
N THR A 171 -14.99 4.57 15.89
CA THR A 171 -16.41 4.85 16.14
C THR A 171 -16.67 6.30 16.58
N ARG A 172 -15.63 7.14 16.70
CA ARG A 172 -15.85 8.54 17.05
C ARG A 172 -16.44 9.27 15.85
N LYS A 173 -17.76 9.42 15.86
CA LYS A 173 -18.50 10.37 15.02
C LYS A 173 -17.85 11.74 15.23
N GLU A 174 -17.49 12.40 14.13
CA GLU A 174 -17.08 13.79 14.13
C GLU A 174 -18.17 14.63 14.82
N PRO A 175 -17.81 15.54 15.73
CA PRO A 175 -18.80 16.47 16.28
C PRO A 175 -19.31 17.35 15.15
N SER A 176 -20.62 17.35 14.99
CA SER A 176 -21.37 18.21 14.06
C SER A 176 -20.90 19.64 14.17
N GLN A 177 -20.57 20.27 13.05
CA GLN A 177 -20.28 21.69 12.90
C GLN A 177 -21.56 22.55 13.12
N GLU A 178 -22.12 22.53 14.29
CA GLU A 178 -23.22 23.44 14.68
C GLU A 178 -22.93 24.07 16.05
N ALA A 179 -21.94 24.95 16.14
CA ALA A 179 -21.78 25.86 17.26
C ALA A 179 -20.77 26.98 16.95
N PHE A 180 -20.90 27.65 15.80
CA PHE A 180 -20.23 28.95 15.63
C PHE A 180 -21.06 29.86 14.73
N ALA A 181 -22.30 30.09 15.17
CA ALA A 181 -23.12 31.18 14.65
C ALA A 181 -23.84 31.84 15.83
N GLY A 182 -23.30 32.95 16.27
CA GLY A 182 -24.03 33.78 17.22
C GLY A 182 -23.17 34.55 18.20
N SER A 183 -22.65 35.70 17.77
CA SER A 183 -22.74 36.97 18.50
C SER A 183 -21.87 38.02 17.81
N SER A 184 -22.50 38.73 16.87
CA SER A 184 -22.07 40.07 16.49
C SER A 184 -23.19 41.01 16.86
N SER A 185 -23.01 41.74 17.89
CA SER A 185 -23.68 43.01 18.12
C SER A 185 -22.80 43.78 19.13
N GLY A 186 -22.23 44.84 18.68
CA GLY A 186 -22.71 46.16 19.01
C GLY A 186 -21.59 47.04 19.52
N GLU A 187 -21.53 48.24 18.94
CA GLU A 187 -21.11 49.52 19.53
C GLU A 187 -19.57 49.69 19.71
N GLY A 188 -18.98 50.74 19.27
CA GLY A 188 -19.32 52.12 19.06
C GLY A 188 -18.05 52.90 18.84
N GLY A 189 -18.10 53.87 18.05
CA GLY A 189 -17.34 54.99 17.68
C GLY A 189 -16.19 55.46 18.57
N GLU A 190 -15.22 56.04 17.93
CA GLU A 190 -14.85 57.42 18.14
C GLU A 190 -13.68 57.83 17.26
N ARG A 191 -13.85 58.95 16.59
CA ARG A 191 -12.87 59.73 15.83
C ARG A 191 -11.88 60.40 16.81
N CYS A 192 -10.65 60.59 16.37
CA CYS A 192 -9.75 61.76 16.59
C CYS A 192 -8.46 61.45 15.89
N GLU A 193 -8.08 62.26 15.12
CA GLU A 193 -7.43 63.42 14.53
C GLU A 193 -6.34 62.99 13.57
#